data_67340c312f173ca1b9c1549535478e9e
#
_entry.id   67340c312f173ca1b9c1549535478e9e
#
_cell.length_a   1.000
_cell.length_b   1.000
_cell.length_c   1.000
_cell.angle_alpha   90.00
_cell.angle_beta   90.00
_cell.angle_gamma   90.00
#
_symmetry.space_group_name_H-M   'P 1'
#
loop_
_entity.id
_entity.type
_entity.pdbx_description
1 polymer ?
#
loop_
_entity_poly.entity_id
_entity_poly.type
_entity_poly.pdbx_seq_one_letter_code
_entity_poly.pdbx_strand_id
1 'polypeptide(L)'
;SRLPSRMLSRSPGWLRRSAPAAVALLAGLATYAAFPPVNLWWSALIGVGVFMLLIRGRRFWAGTGLGLLYGFGLFTPLLHFTMVGMGNPIGWIALTLFESLYLAVLGGAWSLVSRLPLLQGTARQSRFTRRVPAGAAGVLFFALLWSGIEELRSVWPLGGFPFGRLAFA
;
A
#
# COMPACT_ATOMS: atom_id res chain seq x y z
N SER A 1 -23.76 -44.79 -12.06
CA SER A 1 -22.37 -44.28 -12.10
C SER A 1 -22.32 -42.84 -11.63
N ARG A 2 -21.85 -42.61 -10.41
CA ARG A 2 -21.67 -41.26 -9.85
C ARG A 2 -20.25 -40.81 -10.16
N LEU A 3 -20.10 -39.83 -11.04
CA LEU A 3 -18.80 -39.18 -11.30
C LEU A 3 -18.29 -38.49 -10.04
N PRO A 4 -17.01 -38.62 -9.66
CA PRO A 4 -16.45 -37.91 -8.50
C PRO A 4 -16.23 -36.46 -8.85
N SER A 5 -17.05 -35.57 -8.30
CA SER A 5 -17.00 -34.12 -8.40
C SER A 5 -15.83 -33.53 -7.55
N ARG A 6 -14.61 -34.06 -7.65
CA ARG A 6 -13.41 -33.60 -6.94
C ARG A 6 -12.25 -33.30 -7.87
N MET A 7 -12.51 -32.57 -8.94
CA MET A 7 -11.45 -31.87 -9.68
C MET A 7 -11.66 -30.35 -9.67
N LEU A 8 -11.93 -29.78 -8.48
CA LEU A 8 -11.68 -28.36 -8.28
C LEU A 8 -10.17 -28.22 -8.15
N SER A 9 -9.54 -27.73 -9.20
CA SER A 9 -8.10 -27.52 -9.31
C SER A 9 -7.60 -26.75 -8.06
N ARG A 10 -6.90 -27.43 -7.17
CA ARG A 10 -6.12 -26.77 -6.11
C ARG A 10 -5.04 -25.96 -6.80
N SER A 11 -5.20 -24.65 -6.82
CA SER A 11 -4.14 -23.76 -7.30
C SER A 11 -2.81 -24.12 -6.61
N PRO A 12 -1.71 -24.23 -7.37
CA PRO A 12 -0.40 -24.61 -6.83
C PRO A 12 -0.02 -23.71 -5.64
N GLY A 13 0.60 -24.29 -4.61
CA GLY A 13 0.90 -23.56 -3.35
C GLY A 13 1.79 -22.33 -3.55
N TRP A 14 2.61 -22.29 -4.60
CA TRP A 14 3.41 -21.12 -4.95
C TRP A 14 2.57 -19.94 -5.43
N LEU A 15 1.48 -20.18 -6.20
CA LEU A 15 0.53 -19.13 -6.62
C LEU A 15 -0.14 -18.47 -5.42
N ARG A 16 -0.47 -19.23 -4.39
CA ARG A 16 -1.05 -18.69 -3.15
C ARG A 16 -0.08 -17.80 -2.38
N ARG A 17 1.23 -18.07 -2.47
CA ARG A 17 2.28 -17.30 -1.78
C ARG A 17 2.69 -16.05 -2.56
N SER A 18 2.71 -16.10 -3.88
CA SER A 18 3.12 -14.99 -4.74
C SER A 18 1.97 -14.03 -5.09
N ALA A 19 0.70 -14.47 -5.01
CA ALA A 19 -0.44 -13.62 -5.34
C ALA A 19 -0.49 -12.30 -4.55
N PRO A 20 -0.28 -12.26 -3.23
CA PRO A 20 -0.26 -10.99 -2.49
C PRO A 20 0.83 -10.04 -2.95
N ALA A 21 2.02 -10.57 -3.28
CA ALA A 21 3.15 -9.78 -3.78
C ALA A 21 2.82 -9.15 -5.15
N ALA A 22 2.24 -9.92 -6.05
CA ALA A 22 1.79 -9.44 -7.36
C ALA A 22 0.71 -8.36 -7.22
N VAL A 23 -0.26 -8.57 -6.34
CA VAL A 23 -1.33 -7.58 -6.06
C VAL A 23 -0.75 -6.29 -5.49
N ALA A 24 0.23 -6.36 -4.59
CA ALA A 24 0.88 -5.17 -4.03
C ALA A 24 1.61 -4.37 -5.11
N LEU A 25 2.36 -5.01 -6.00
CA LEU A 25 3.03 -4.35 -7.12
C LEU A 25 2.02 -3.70 -8.08
N LEU A 26 0.96 -4.42 -8.44
CA LEU A 26 -0.08 -3.90 -9.33
C LEU A 26 -0.86 -2.75 -8.70
N ALA A 27 -1.12 -2.79 -7.39
CA ALA A 27 -1.75 -1.69 -6.67
C ALA A 27 -0.84 -0.45 -6.66
N GLY A 28 0.47 -0.61 -6.50
CA GLY A 28 1.45 0.47 -6.64
C GLY A 28 1.45 1.08 -8.03
N LEU A 29 1.45 0.28 -9.09
CA LEU A 29 1.34 0.72 -10.47
C LEU A 29 0.01 1.43 -10.75
N ALA A 30 -1.09 0.95 -10.19
CA ALA A 30 -2.39 1.61 -10.30
C ALA A 30 -2.37 3.00 -9.64
N THR A 31 -1.71 3.14 -8.50
CA THR A 31 -1.52 4.43 -7.83
C THR A 31 -0.64 5.36 -8.67
N TYR A 32 0.44 4.84 -9.27
CA TYR A 32 1.26 5.61 -10.21
C TYR A 32 0.46 6.18 -11.37
N ALA A 33 -0.50 5.42 -11.90
CA ALA A 33 -1.32 5.87 -13.03
C ALA A 33 -2.16 7.14 -12.73
N ALA A 34 -2.29 7.53 -11.46
CA ALA A 34 -2.92 8.80 -11.09
C ALA A 34 -2.04 10.01 -11.37
N PHE A 35 -0.72 9.83 -11.45
CA PHE A 35 0.23 10.89 -11.70
C PHE A 35 0.46 11.13 -13.21
N PRO A 36 1.00 12.31 -13.61
CA PRO A 36 1.43 12.53 -14.98
C PRO A 36 2.48 11.50 -15.44
N PRO A 37 2.48 11.10 -16.72
CA PRO A 37 1.65 11.58 -17.81
C PRO A 37 0.27 10.92 -17.96
N VAL A 38 -0.04 9.88 -17.15
CA VAL A 38 -1.28 9.08 -17.32
C VAL A 38 -2.51 9.83 -16.81
N ASN A 39 -2.40 10.53 -15.67
CA ASN A 39 -3.44 11.41 -15.09
C ASN A 39 -4.80 10.73 -14.82
N LEU A 40 -4.81 9.45 -14.45
CA LEU A 40 -6.02 8.73 -14.07
C LEU A 40 -6.24 8.84 -12.54
N TRP A 41 -6.69 9.99 -12.06
CA TRP A 41 -6.83 10.28 -10.62
C TRP A 41 -7.59 9.21 -9.83
N TRP A 42 -8.61 8.61 -10.40
CA TRP A 42 -9.42 7.57 -9.76
C TRP A 42 -8.63 6.25 -9.53
N SER A 43 -7.56 6.01 -10.28
CA SER A 43 -6.70 4.84 -10.10
C SER A 43 -5.93 4.88 -8.78
N ALA A 44 -5.65 6.08 -8.24
CA ALA A 44 -5.10 6.23 -6.90
C ALA A 44 -6.02 5.65 -5.82
N LEU A 45 -7.32 5.92 -5.91
CA LEU A 45 -8.31 5.39 -4.98
C LEU A 45 -8.35 3.87 -5.01
N ILE A 46 -8.27 3.28 -6.21
CA ILE A 46 -8.23 1.82 -6.38
C ILE A 46 -6.92 1.27 -5.81
N GLY A 47 -5.78 1.81 -6.21
CA GLY A 47 -4.47 1.34 -5.78
C GLY A 47 -4.28 1.40 -4.28
N VAL A 48 -4.61 2.53 -3.67
CA VAL A 48 -4.51 2.74 -2.21
C VAL A 48 -5.53 1.86 -1.47
N GLY A 49 -6.77 1.78 -1.96
CA GLY A 49 -7.81 0.94 -1.37
C GLY A 49 -7.46 -0.55 -1.40
N VAL A 50 -6.95 -1.06 -2.51
CA VAL A 50 -6.48 -2.44 -2.64
C VAL A 50 -5.31 -2.70 -1.68
N PHE A 51 -4.35 -1.78 -1.59
CA PHE A 51 -3.23 -1.87 -0.67
C PHE A 51 -3.70 -1.93 0.79
N MET A 52 -4.58 -1.02 1.19
CA MET A 52 -5.16 -0.99 2.53
C MET A 52 -5.83 -2.33 2.89
N LEU A 53 -6.63 -2.89 1.98
CA LEU A 53 -7.33 -4.15 2.22
C LEU A 53 -6.39 -5.35 2.21
N LEU A 54 -5.39 -5.33 1.34
CA LEU A 54 -4.41 -6.41 1.19
C LEU A 54 -3.61 -6.65 2.47
N ILE A 55 -3.20 -5.58 3.16
CA ILE A 55 -2.38 -5.67 4.38
C ILE A 55 -3.19 -5.67 5.67
N ARG A 56 -4.50 -5.45 5.61
CA ARG A 56 -5.37 -5.46 6.78
C ARG A 56 -5.30 -6.80 7.50
N GLY A 57 -5.02 -6.78 8.82
CA GLY A 57 -4.96 -7.96 9.67
C GLY A 57 -3.78 -8.91 9.43
N ARG A 58 -2.84 -8.56 8.54
CA ARG A 58 -1.62 -9.36 8.31
C ARG A 58 -0.61 -9.19 9.45
N ARG A 59 0.38 -10.09 9.49
CA ARG A 59 1.52 -9.97 10.41
C ARG A 59 2.37 -8.75 10.03
N PHE A 60 3.01 -8.13 11.01
CA PHE A 60 3.85 -6.95 10.83
C PHE A 60 4.84 -7.08 9.66
N TRP A 61 5.64 -8.14 9.64
CA TRP A 61 6.64 -8.36 8.59
C TRP A 61 6.03 -8.61 7.21
N ALA A 62 4.88 -9.26 7.15
CA ALA A 62 4.15 -9.41 5.91
C ALA A 62 3.61 -8.06 5.39
N GLY A 63 3.06 -7.23 6.27
CA GLY A 63 2.63 -5.87 5.94
C GLY A 63 3.78 -4.98 5.48
N THR A 64 4.92 -5.07 6.15
CA THR A 64 6.16 -4.35 5.79
C THR A 64 6.65 -4.76 4.41
N GLY A 65 6.73 -6.05 4.12
CA GLY A 65 7.16 -6.57 2.82
C GLY A 65 6.22 -6.18 1.68
N LEU A 66 4.91 -6.26 1.90
CA LEU A 66 3.90 -5.84 0.93
C LEU A 66 3.90 -4.32 0.71
N GLY A 67 4.14 -3.54 1.76
CA GLY A 67 4.32 -2.09 1.66
C GLY A 67 5.54 -1.72 0.83
N LEU A 68 6.64 -2.45 0.98
CA LEU A 68 7.84 -2.27 0.16
C LEU A 68 7.56 -2.57 -1.32
N LEU A 69 6.88 -3.67 -1.62
CA LEU A 69 6.51 -4.04 -3.00
C LEU A 69 5.53 -3.04 -3.63
N TYR A 70 4.57 -2.57 -2.88
CA TYR A 70 3.67 -1.50 -3.30
C TYR A 70 4.46 -0.22 -3.64
N GLY A 71 5.41 0.14 -2.78
CA GLY A 71 6.32 1.27 -3.01
C GLY A 71 7.15 1.10 -4.29
N PHE A 72 7.69 -0.08 -4.55
CA PHE A 72 8.39 -0.36 -5.81
C PHE A 72 7.45 -0.19 -7.03
N GLY A 73 6.23 -0.69 -6.97
CA GLY A 73 5.24 -0.50 -8.03
C GLY A 73 4.94 0.97 -8.31
N LEU A 74 4.86 1.78 -7.25
CA LEU A 74 4.57 3.21 -7.36
C LEU A 74 5.80 4.02 -7.79
N PHE A 75 6.92 3.88 -7.09
CA PHE A 75 8.07 4.78 -7.25
C PHE A 75 9.00 4.42 -8.40
N THR A 76 9.08 3.17 -8.81
CA THR A 76 9.93 2.77 -9.95
C THR A 76 9.59 3.55 -11.21
N PRO A 77 8.34 3.59 -11.68
CA PRO A 77 8.00 4.40 -12.84
C PRO A 77 7.92 5.90 -12.53
N LEU A 78 7.45 6.26 -11.33
CA LEU A 78 7.26 7.67 -10.95
C LEU A 78 8.57 8.44 -10.92
N LEU A 79 9.64 7.81 -10.39
CA LEU A 79 10.95 8.42 -10.25
C LEU A 79 11.90 8.18 -11.44
N HIS A 80 11.41 7.54 -12.51
CA HIS A 80 12.23 7.23 -13.68
C HIS A 80 12.88 8.48 -14.30
N PHE A 81 12.25 9.64 -14.18
CA PHE A 81 12.81 10.91 -14.67
C PHE A 81 14.16 11.26 -14.02
N THR A 82 14.42 10.79 -12.80
CA THR A 82 15.70 11.05 -12.11
C THR A 82 16.86 10.34 -12.77
N MET A 83 16.62 9.20 -13.41
CA MET A 83 17.63 8.51 -14.21
C MET A 83 18.10 9.37 -15.38
N VAL A 84 17.16 10.04 -16.06
CA VAL A 84 17.47 10.94 -17.19
C VAL A 84 18.18 12.20 -16.70
N GLY A 85 17.72 12.78 -15.59
CA GLY A 85 18.30 14.01 -15.02
C GLY A 85 19.72 13.82 -14.45
N MET A 86 19.98 12.67 -13.84
CA MET A 86 21.30 12.37 -13.24
C MET A 86 22.27 11.67 -14.22
N GLY A 87 21.78 11.18 -15.36
CA GLY A 87 22.57 10.38 -16.30
C GLY A 87 23.09 9.05 -15.73
N ASN A 88 22.55 8.61 -14.58
CA ASN A 88 23.00 7.41 -13.88
C ASN A 88 21.82 6.66 -13.22
N PRO A 89 21.67 5.34 -13.45
CA PRO A 89 20.59 4.55 -12.86
C PRO A 89 20.71 4.36 -11.34
N ILE A 90 21.91 4.53 -10.76
CA ILE A 90 22.15 4.30 -9.32
C ILE A 90 21.29 5.24 -8.46
N GLY A 91 21.21 6.51 -8.84
CA GLY A 91 20.40 7.49 -8.13
C GLY A 91 18.91 7.15 -8.15
N TRP A 92 18.40 6.73 -9.30
CA TRP A 92 17.03 6.27 -9.45
C TRP A 92 16.73 5.04 -8.59
N ILE A 93 17.59 4.02 -8.61
CA ILE A 93 17.42 2.79 -7.82
C ILE A 93 17.46 3.14 -6.32
N ALA A 94 18.46 3.91 -5.89
CA ALA A 94 18.62 4.29 -4.49
C ALA A 94 17.41 5.09 -3.98
N LEU A 95 16.92 6.05 -4.75
CA LEU A 95 15.79 6.88 -4.39
C LEU A 95 14.49 6.05 -4.36
N THR A 96 14.26 5.20 -5.34
CA THR A 96 13.11 4.29 -5.38
C THR A 96 13.09 3.37 -4.15
N LEU A 97 14.22 2.79 -3.80
CA LEU A 97 14.34 1.95 -2.60
C LEU A 97 14.05 2.76 -1.33
N PHE A 98 14.66 3.93 -1.21
CA PHE A 98 14.51 4.79 -0.06
C PHE A 98 13.05 5.24 0.14
N GLU A 99 12.39 5.72 -0.91
CA GLU A 99 10.99 6.13 -0.87
C GLU A 99 10.06 4.94 -0.56
N SER A 100 10.37 3.76 -1.08
CA SER A 100 9.60 2.54 -0.82
C SER A 100 9.69 2.08 0.63
N LEU A 101 10.77 2.40 1.35
CA LEU A 101 10.91 2.10 2.78
C LEU A 101 9.86 2.83 3.63
N TYR A 102 9.45 4.04 3.25
CA TYR A 102 8.37 4.73 3.96
C TYR A 102 7.05 3.97 3.84
N LEU A 103 6.76 3.43 2.67
CA LEU A 103 5.56 2.60 2.47
C LEU A 103 5.68 1.22 3.12
N ALA A 104 6.90 0.70 3.28
CA ALA A 104 7.14 -0.48 4.10
C ALA A 104 6.79 -0.21 5.57
N VAL A 105 7.20 0.91 6.11
CA VAL A 105 6.84 1.35 7.48
C VAL A 105 5.32 1.52 7.61
N LEU A 106 4.69 2.17 6.65
CA LEU A 106 3.24 2.32 6.60
C LEU A 106 2.53 0.96 6.60
N GLY A 107 2.99 0.03 5.77
CA GLY A 107 2.44 -1.32 5.67
C GLY A 107 2.54 -2.10 6.98
N GLY A 108 3.69 -2.02 7.64
CA GLY A 108 3.90 -2.62 8.98
C GLY A 108 3.00 -1.97 10.03
N ALA A 109 2.96 -0.66 10.10
CA ALA A 109 2.12 0.08 11.05
C ALA A 109 0.63 -0.23 10.85
N TRP A 110 0.14 -0.19 9.61
CA TRP A 110 -1.25 -0.51 9.32
C TRP A 110 -1.61 -1.96 9.65
N SER A 111 -0.73 -2.91 9.39
CA SER A 111 -0.97 -4.31 9.74
C SER A 111 -1.17 -4.51 11.24
N LEU A 112 -0.47 -3.75 12.08
CA LEU A 112 -0.65 -3.75 13.53
C LEU A 112 -1.95 -3.05 13.97
N VAL A 113 -2.15 -1.82 13.48
CA VAL A 113 -3.30 -0.99 13.85
C VAL A 113 -4.61 -1.64 13.42
N SER A 114 -4.65 -2.25 12.24
CA SER A 114 -5.84 -2.93 11.72
C SER A 114 -6.30 -4.14 12.54
N ARG A 115 -5.45 -4.64 13.46
CA ARG A 115 -5.78 -5.73 14.40
C ARG A 115 -6.46 -5.24 15.66
N LEU A 116 -6.49 -3.94 15.91
CA LEU A 116 -7.13 -3.39 17.11
C LEU A 116 -8.63 -3.75 17.11
N PRO A 117 -9.18 -4.18 18.25
CA PRO A 117 -10.59 -4.60 18.36
C PRO A 117 -11.58 -3.53 17.91
N LEU A 118 -11.24 -2.26 18.09
CA LEU A 118 -12.01 -1.10 17.63
C LEU A 118 -12.25 -1.09 16.11
N LEU A 119 -11.23 -1.54 15.34
CA LEU A 119 -11.28 -1.54 13.88
C LEU A 119 -11.83 -2.86 13.31
N GLN A 120 -11.90 -3.91 14.14
CA GLN A 120 -12.47 -5.20 13.77
C GLN A 120 -13.97 -5.33 14.07
N GLY A 121 -14.55 -4.32 14.74
CA GLY A 121 -15.96 -4.34 15.12
C GLY A 121 -16.31 -5.34 16.25
N THR A 122 -15.30 -5.96 16.86
CA THR A 122 -15.47 -6.94 17.96
C THR A 122 -15.46 -6.30 19.34
N ALA A 123 -15.08 -5.03 19.43
CA ALA A 123 -15.13 -4.30 20.69
C ALA A 123 -16.58 -4.05 21.12
N ARG A 124 -16.89 -4.32 22.39
CA ARG A 124 -18.16 -3.94 23.01
C ARG A 124 -18.38 -2.45 22.79
N GLN A 125 -19.25 -2.12 21.85
CA GLN A 125 -19.45 -0.75 21.35
C GLN A 125 -19.81 0.18 22.51
N SER A 126 -18.90 1.10 22.85
CA SER A 126 -19.25 2.21 23.72
C SER A 126 -20.25 3.13 22.97
N ARG A 127 -21.09 3.86 23.70
CA ARG A 127 -22.11 4.74 23.11
C ARG A 127 -21.52 5.75 22.10
N PHE A 128 -20.23 6.06 22.22
CA PHE A 128 -19.51 6.98 21.34
C PHE A 128 -19.14 6.33 20.01
N THR A 129 -18.70 5.07 20.01
CA THR A 129 -18.30 4.33 18.81
C THR A 129 -19.50 3.87 17.97
N ARG A 130 -20.70 3.93 18.51
CA ARG A 130 -21.94 3.56 17.80
C ARG A 130 -22.26 4.47 16.61
N ARG A 131 -21.69 5.69 16.57
CA ARG A 131 -21.92 6.68 15.49
C ARG A 131 -20.98 6.52 14.30
N VAL A 132 -19.86 5.79 14.44
CA VAL A 132 -18.89 5.57 13.35
C VAL A 132 -18.84 4.09 13.03
N PRO A 133 -19.21 3.67 11.82
CA PRO A 133 -19.05 2.28 11.39
C PRO A 133 -17.58 1.85 11.50
N ALA A 134 -17.33 0.63 11.95
CA ALA A 134 -15.96 0.10 12.09
C ALA A 134 -15.13 0.21 10.80
N GLY A 135 -15.78 0.09 9.64
CA GLY A 135 -15.15 0.29 8.34
C GLY A 135 -14.70 1.74 8.11
N ALA A 136 -15.54 2.71 8.48
CA ALA A 136 -15.19 4.13 8.33
C ALA A 136 -14.05 4.54 9.28
N ALA A 137 -14.04 4.02 10.51
CA ALA A 137 -12.93 4.22 11.43
C ALA A 137 -11.61 3.67 10.85
N GLY A 138 -11.65 2.47 10.26
CA GLY A 138 -10.48 1.87 9.60
C GLY A 138 -9.95 2.75 8.47
N VAL A 139 -10.81 3.25 7.60
CA VAL A 139 -10.43 4.15 6.49
C VAL A 139 -9.81 5.43 7.03
N LEU A 140 -10.40 6.03 8.06
CA LEU A 140 -9.88 7.25 8.68
C LEU A 140 -8.48 7.04 9.29
N PHE A 141 -8.30 5.98 10.06
CA PHE A 141 -6.99 5.64 10.63
C PHE A 141 -5.93 5.37 9.55
N PHE A 142 -6.29 4.66 8.49
CA PHE A 142 -5.38 4.43 7.37
C PHE A 142 -5.01 5.75 6.68
N ALA A 143 -5.96 6.63 6.43
CA ALA A 143 -5.73 7.94 5.83
C ALA A 143 -4.81 8.81 6.70
N LEU A 144 -4.98 8.79 8.02
CA LEU A 144 -4.10 9.50 8.95
C LEU A 144 -2.67 8.94 8.94
N LEU A 145 -2.51 7.62 8.92
CA LEU A 145 -1.19 6.99 8.81
C LEU A 145 -0.53 7.33 7.47
N TRP A 146 -1.29 7.26 6.37
CA TRP A 146 -0.79 7.64 5.05
C TRP A 146 -0.32 9.08 5.02
N SER A 147 -1.16 10.01 5.46
CA SER A 147 -0.82 11.45 5.50
C SER A 147 0.38 11.73 6.39
N GLY A 148 0.48 11.05 7.55
CA GLY A 148 1.63 11.18 8.45
C GLY A 148 2.94 10.70 7.80
N ILE A 149 2.91 9.59 7.08
CA ILE A 149 4.08 9.07 6.35
C ILE A 149 4.43 9.99 5.17
N GLU A 150 3.44 10.49 4.42
CA GLU A 150 3.71 11.45 3.34
C GLU A 150 4.33 12.75 3.88
N GLU A 151 3.87 13.24 5.02
CA GLU A 151 4.43 14.44 5.64
C GLU A 151 5.85 14.19 6.14
N LEU A 152 6.09 13.07 6.83
CA LEU A 152 7.44 12.68 7.26
C LEU A 152 8.40 12.60 6.07
N ARG A 153 7.99 11.95 5.00
CA ARG A 153 8.76 11.80 3.77
C ARG A 153 9.07 13.13 3.09
N SER A 154 8.16 14.10 3.19
CA SER A 154 8.33 15.40 2.56
C SER A 154 9.27 16.36 3.32
N VAL A 155 9.59 16.07 4.59
CA VAL A 155 10.45 16.92 5.43
C VAL A 155 11.72 16.25 5.90
N TRP A 156 11.80 14.93 5.93
CA TRP A 156 12.94 14.18 6.47
C TRP A 156 13.30 12.98 5.59
N PRO A 157 14.59 12.63 5.42
CA PRO A 157 15.80 13.38 5.80
C PRO A 157 16.20 14.43 4.75
N LEU A 158 17.20 15.25 5.07
CA LEU A 158 17.85 16.22 4.15
C LEU A 158 16.89 17.22 3.48
N GLY A 159 15.80 17.60 4.15
CA GLY A 159 14.79 18.49 3.59
C GLY A 159 13.68 17.77 2.84
N GLY A 160 13.72 16.43 2.79
CA GLY A 160 12.66 15.59 2.23
C GLY A 160 12.61 15.55 0.71
N PHE A 161 11.69 14.74 0.20
CA PHE A 161 11.42 14.59 -1.23
C PHE A 161 9.89 14.58 -1.47
N PRO A 162 9.27 15.71 -1.79
CA PRO A 162 7.82 15.84 -1.82
C PRO A 162 7.14 15.23 -3.06
N PHE A 163 7.91 14.71 -4.03
CA PHE A 163 7.33 14.11 -5.22
C PHE A 163 6.54 12.82 -4.91
N GLY A 164 5.45 12.63 -5.64
CA GLY A 164 4.61 11.44 -5.48
C GLY A 164 3.65 11.51 -4.29
N ARG A 165 3.36 12.69 -3.74
CA ARG A 165 2.23 12.86 -2.79
C ARG A 165 0.91 12.69 -3.53
N LEU A 166 -0.05 11.97 -2.91
CA LEU A 166 -1.39 11.79 -3.50
C LEU A 166 -2.12 13.11 -3.75
N ALA A 167 -1.80 14.16 -3.00
CA ALA A 167 -2.36 15.50 -3.22
C ALA A 167 -2.01 16.11 -4.59
N PHE A 168 -1.00 15.56 -5.28
CA PHE A 168 -0.57 16.01 -6.61
C PHE A 168 -1.05 15.08 -7.74
N ALA A 169 -1.84 14.06 -7.41
CA ALA A 169 -2.39 13.11 -8.37
C ALA A 169 -3.66 13.62 -9.07
#